data_cc50da343ff9d231d1c4513d6616ff4b
#
_entry.id   cc50da343ff9d231d1c4513d6616ff4b
#
_cell.length_a   1.000
_cell.length_b   1.000
_cell.length_c   1.000
_cell.angle_alpha   90.00
_cell.angle_beta   90.00
_cell.angle_gamma   90.00
#
_symmetry.space_group_name_H-M   'P 1'
#
loop_
_entity.id
_entity.type
_entity.pdbx_description
1 polymer ?
#
loop_
_entity_poly.entity_id
_entity_poly.type
_entity_poly.pdbx_seq_one_letter_code
_entity_poly.pdbx_strand_id
1 'polypeptide(L)'
;MSVMTTGSFLALAIQCAPNVHPDTSLDVVRVESGMNPYAIAEIIPRSERKPGQRGFISYLPKSKQEALKIVSEIEKRKHRYSVGLMQITSTNFKKLNVTADDLFSPCENLKAYEKIITDCWLRGGTLKRALSFYYSGNFSTGQESEPELDNTSYVQRIGYAPPDKKYVVPGTKDDQHQGNSLPVQTYERQPPSFESWDVLREYPLPPSGTLPPTPQSEKIKDDVNEQADGSV
;
A
#
# COMPACT_ATOMS: atom_id res chain seq x y z
N MET A 1 -11.66 -3.71 -21.32
CA MET A 1 -10.63 -4.09 -20.35
C MET A 1 -11.32 -4.31 -19.01
N SER A 2 -11.09 -5.44 -18.35
CA SER A 2 -11.67 -5.70 -17.02
C SER A 2 -10.72 -5.14 -15.95
N VAL A 3 -10.73 -3.82 -15.80
CA VAL A 3 -9.91 -3.13 -14.78
C VAL A 3 -10.78 -2.89 -13.56
N MET A 4 -10.27 -3.18 -12.38
CA MET A 4 -10.99 -2.93 -11.13
C MET A 4 -11.01 -1.45 -10.81
N THR A 5 -12.08 -0.99 -10.13
CA THR A 5 -12.11 0.36 -9.58
C THR A 5 -11.26 0.44 -8.30
N THR A 6 -10.76 1.63 -7.98
CA THR A 6 -10.00 1.86 -6.73
C THR A 6 -10.80 1.43 -5.50
N GLY A 7 -12.09 1.76 -5.41
CA GLY A 7 -12.92 1.38 -4.26
C GLY A 7 -13.08 -0.13 -4.12
N SER A 8 -13.33 -0.85 -5.22
CA SER A 8 -13.43 -2.32 -5.20
C SER A 8 -12.10 -2.96 -4.82
N PHE A 9 -10.99 -2.42 -5.28
CA PHE A 9 -9.66 -2.92 -4.93
C PHE A 9 -9.37 -2.72 -3.44
N LEU A 10 -9.60 -1.51 -2.89
CA LEU A 10 -9.35 -1.23 -1.48
C LEU A 10 -10.19 -2.13 -0.55
N ALA A 11 -11.47 -2.36 -0.88
CA ALA A 11 -12.31 -3.28 -0.12
C ALA A 11 -11.74 -4.71 -0.09
N LEU A 12 -11.25 -5.20 -1.25
CA LEU A 12 -10.60 -6.51 -1.33
C LEU A 12 -9.23 -6.53 -0.62
N ALA A 13 -8.43 -5.47 -0.71
CA ALA A 13 -7.14 -5.38 -0.02
C ALA A 13 -7.31 -5.49 1.49
N ILE A 14 -8.28 -4.79 2.08
CA ILE A 14 -8.60 -4.86 3.51
C ILE A 14 -9.03 -6.29 3.90
N GLN A 15 -9.83 -6.96 3.06
CA GLN A 15 -10.34 -8.29 3.35
C GLN A 15 -9.32 -9.41 3.13
N CYS A 16 -8.52 -9.33 2.08
CA CYS A 16 -7.70 -10.43 1.57
C CYS A 16 -6.21 -10.29 1.86
N ALA A 17 -5.75 -9.08 2.25
CA ALA A 17 -4.38 -8.76 2.65
C ALA A 17 -4.36 -7.84 3.88
N PRO A 18 -4.98 -8.24 5.01
CA PRO A 18 -5.21 -7.36 6.15
C PRO A 18 -3.94 -6.89 6.86
N ASN A 19 -2.82 -7.61 6.70
CA ASN A 19 -1.54 -7.26 7.33
C ASN A 19 -0.71 -6.26 6.49
N VAL A 20 -1.22 -5.82 5.33
CA VAL A 20 -0.59 -4.80 4.49
C VAL A 20 -1.49 -3.58 4.41
N HIS A 21 -0.92 -2.39 4.64
CA HIS A 21 -1.71 -1.16 4.54
C HIS A 21 -2.37 -1.05 3.15
N PRO A 22 -3.68 -0.76 3.06
CA PRO A 22 -4.41 -0.75 1.78
C PRO A 22 -3.82 0.20 0.75
N ASP A 23 -3.31 1.38 1.18
CA ASP A 23 -2.70 2.36 0.28
C ASP A 23 -1.39 1.82 -0.30
N THR A 24 -0.57 1.11 0.49
CA THR A 24 0.63 0.43 -0.03
C THR A 24 0.26 -0.58 -1.11
N SER A 25 -0.77 -1.39 -0.86
CA SER A 25 -1.27 -2.36 -1.84
C SER A 25 -1.81 -1.67 -3.09
N LEU A 26 -2.48 -0.51 -2.93
CA LEU A 26 -3.02 0.29 -4.03
C LEU A 26 -1.89 0.85 -4.91
N ASP A 27 -0.83 1.37 -4.32
CA ASP A 27 0.29 1.92 -5.06
C ASP A 27 1.06 0.82 -5.80
N VAL A 28 1.24 -0.35 -5.17
CA VAL A 28 1.84 -1.52 -5.81
C VAL A 28 0.99 -2.00 -6.99
N VAL A 29 -0.31 -2.23 -6.83
CA VAL A 29 -1.17 -2.76 -7.91
C VAL A 29 -1.24 -1.85 -9.13
N ARG A 30 -1.14 -0.52 -8.92
CA ARG A 30 -1.10 0.46 -10.02
C ARG A 30 0.12 0.25 -10.91
N VAL A 31 1.27 -0.03 -10.31
CA VAL A 31 2.53 -0.25 -11.01
C VAL A 31 2.59 -1.64 -11.63
N GLU A 32 2.10 -2.67 -10.92
CA GLU A 32 2.21 -4.07 -11.34
C GLU A 32 1.28 -4.42 -12.51
N SER A 33 0.00 -4.09 -12.41
CA SER A 33 -1.01 -4.54 -13.38
C SER A 33 -1.93 -3.44 -13.90
N GLY A 34 -1.83 -2.21 -13.36
CA GLY A 34 -2.84 -1.19 -13.62
C GLY A 34 -4.24 -1.64 -13.17
N MET A 35 -4.34 -2.43 -12.11
CA MET A 35 -5.59 -3.01 -11.57
C MET A 35 -6.29 -4.02 -12.51
N ASN A 36 -5.57 -4.64 -13.45
CA ASN A 36 -6.10 -5.71 -14.28
C ASN A 36 -5.89 -7.08 -13.62
N PRO A 37 -6.93 -7.79 -13.20
CA PRO A 37 -6.80 -9.09 -12.52
C PRO A 37 -6.26 -10.19 -13.42
N TYR A 38 -6.27 -10.00 -14.74
CA TYR A 38 -5.81 -10.98 -15.72
C TYR A 38 -4.47 -10.61 -16.37
N ALA A 39 -3.81 -9.54 -15.91
CA ALA A 39 -2.52 -9.15 -16.46
C ALA A 39 -1.48 -10.27 -16.33
N ILE A 40 -0.67 -10.43 -17.36
CA ILE A 40 0.42 -11.41 -17.42
C ILE A 40 1.67 -10.72 -17.94
N ALA A 41 2.82 -10.96 -17.30
CA ALA A 41 4.13 -10.58 -17.81
C ALA A 41 4.96 -11.84 -18.04
N GLU A 42 5.27 -12.16 -19.32
CA GLU A 42 6.20 -13.22 -19.68
C GLU A 42 7.64 -12.72 -19.59
N ILE A 43 8.50 -13.43 -18.88
CA ILE A 43 9.89 -13.05 -18.66
C ILE A 43 10.74 -13.78 -19.71
N ILE A 44 11.34 -13.02 -20.62
CA ILE A 44 12.17 -13.57 -21.70
C ILE A 44 13.55 -13.90 -21.14
N PRO A 45 14.04 -15.14 -21.30
CA PRO A 45 15.39 -15.51 -20.91
C PRO A 45 16.44 -14.64 -21.61
N ARG A 46 17.53 -14.31 -20.91
CA ARG A 46 18.59 -13.48 -21.49
C ARG A 46 19.17 -14.05 -22.79
N SER A 47 19.25 -15.38 -22.91
CA SER A 47 19.70 -16.09 -24.12
C SER A 47 18.82 -15.91 -25.35
N GLU A 48 17.57 -15.49 -25.15
CA GLU A 48 16.58 -15.35 -26.22
C GLU A 48 16.30 -13.88 -26.57
N ARG A 49 16.86 -12.93 -25.79
CA ARG A 49 16.64 -11.50 -26.02
C ARG A 49 17.46 -11.00 -27.21
N LYS A 50 16.80 -10.27 -28.09
CA LYS A 50 17.48 -9.51 -29.13
C LYS A 50 18.08 -8.23 -28.55
N PRO A 51 19.14 -7.66 -29.14
CA PRO A 51 19.65 -6.36 -28.76
C PRO A 51 18.54 -5.30 -28.72
N GLY A 52 18.41 -4.55 -27.63
CA GLY A 52 17.37 -3.52 -27.44
C GLY A 52 15.97 -4.07 -27.12
N GLN A 53 15.78 -5.38 -27.00
CA GLN A 53 14.51 -5.97 -26.62
C GLN A 53 14.32 -5.92 -25.10
N ARG A 54 13.13 -5.47 -24.65
CA ARG A 54 12.73 -5.53 -23.24
C ARG A 54 12.78 -6.97 -22.71
N GLY A 55 13.12 -7.12 -21.43
CA GLY A 55 13.22 -8.43 -20.79
C GLY A 55 11.89 -9.12 -20.52
N PHE A 56 10.77 -8.52 -20.89
CA PHE A 56 9.44 -9.07 -20.66
C PHE A 56 8.46 -8.67 -21.77
N ILE A 57 7.40 -9.46 -21.91
CA ILE A 57 6.25 -9.19 -22.77
C ILE A 57 5.01 -9.13 -21.91
N SER A 58 4.25 -8.02 -22.00
CA SER A 58 2.99 -7.85 -21.25
C SER A 58 1.80 -8.27 -22.08
N TYR A 59 0.90 -9.04 -21.45
CA TYR A 59 -0.39 -9.42 -22.01
C TYR A 59 -1.50 -8.88 -21.10
N LEU A 60 -2.56 -8.34 -21.72
CA LEU A 60 -3.70 -7.76 -21.02
C LEU A 60 -5.00 -8.46 -21.50
N PRO A 61 -5.19 -9.75 -21.18
CA PRO A 61 -6.37 -10.50 -21.59
C PRO A 61 -7.64 -9.91 -20.95
N LYS A 62 -8.78 -10.12 -21.62
CA LYS A 62 -10.07 -9.59 -21.19
C LYS A 62 -10.85 -10.55 -20.29
N SER A 63 -10.40 -11.79 -20.19
CA SER A 63 -11.06 -12.84 -19.41
C SER A 63 -10.05 -13.82 -18.82
N LYS A 64 -10.47 -14.54 -17.77
CA LYS A 64 -9.68 -15.61 -17.16
C LYS A 64 -9.36 -16.72 -18.16
N GLN A 65 -10.31 -17.08 -19.04
CA GLN A 65 -10.10 -18.12 -20.06
C GLN A 65 -9.01 -17.73 -21.06
N GLU A 66 -9.02 -16.48 -21.52
CA GLU A 66 -7.98 -15.96 -22.41
C GLU A 66 -6.61 -15.96 -21.70
N ALA A 67 -6.58 -15.52 -20.43
CA ALA A 67 -5.38 -15.51 -19.61
C ALA A 67 -4.78 -16.92 -19.46
N LEU A 68 -5.60 -17.93 -19.17
CA LEU A 68 -5.14 -19.32 -19.03
C LEU A 68 -4.59 -19.88 -20.33
N LYS A 69 -5.17 -19.53 -21.50
CA LYS A 69 -4.60 -19.92 -22.80
C LYS A 69 -3.21 -19.32 -22.99
N ILE A 70 -3.02 -18.03 -22.67
CA ILE A 70 -1.72 -17.38 -22.79
C ILE A 70 -0.71 -18.03 -21.83
N VAL A 71 -1.08 -18.30 -20.58
CA VAL A 71 -0.23 -19.01 -19.63
C VAL A 71 0.21 -20.36 -20.17
N SER A 72 -0.72 -21.16 -20.71
CA SER A 72 -0.40 -22.48 -21.30
C SER A 72 0.64 -22.36 -22.41
N GLU A 73 0.56 -21.33 -23.27
CA GLU A 73 1.56 -21.13 -24.35
C GLU A 73 2.93 -20.68 -23.78
N ILE A 74 2.94 -19.87 -22.71
CA ILE A 74 4.18 -19.48 -22.03
C ILE A 74 4.86 -20.70 -21.40
N GLU A 75 4.09 -21.56 -20.74
CA GLU A 75 4.59 -22.78 -20.10
C GLU A 75 5.17 -23.78 -21.11
N LYS A 76 4.58 -23.91 -22.30
CA LYS A 76 5.15 -24.71 -23.41
C LYS A 76 6.54 -24.21 -23.81
N ARG A 77 6.77 -22.90 -23.77
CA ARG A 77 8.08 -22.28 -24.00
C ARG A 77 9.05 -22.39 -22.80
N LYS A 78 8.56 -22.90 -21.65
CA LYS A 78 9.31 -22.98 -20.38
C LYS A 78 9.80 -21.63 -19.87
N HIS A 79 9.11 -20.56 -20.20
CA HIS A 79 9.41 -19.23 -19.70
C HIS A 79 8.81 -19.02 -18.31
N ARG A 80 9.47 -18.19 -17.51
CA ARG A 80 8.89 -17.66 -16.27
C ARG A 80 7.88 -16.59 -16.63
N TYR A 81 6.88 -16.42 -15.76
CA TYR A 81 5.86 -15.39 -15.94
C TYR A 81 5.32 -14.94 -14.60
N SER A 82 4.68 -13.77 -14.60
CA SER A 82 3.96 -13.22 -13.45
C SER A 82 2.50 -13.00 -13.83
N VAL A 83 1.58 -13.17 -12.87
CA VAL A 83 0.14 -13.13 -13.14
C VAL A 83 -0.65 -12.33 -12.10
N GLY A 84 -1.76 -11.78 -12.57
CA GLY A 84 -2.81 -11.18 -11.75
C GLY A 84 -2.49 -9.78 -11.25
N LEU A 85 -3.29 -9.31 -10.30
CA LEU A 85 -3.24 -7.94 -9.78
C LEU A 85 -1.84 -7.53 -9.31
N MET A 86 -1.22 -8.38 -8.50
CA MET A 86 0.05 -8.10 -7.84
C MET A 86 1.23 -8.76 -8.54
N GLN A 87 1.05 -9.25 -9.77
CA GLN A 87 2.08 -9.86 -10.62
C GLN A 87 2.92 -10.94 -9.91
N ILE A 88 2.23 -11.92 -9.32
CA ILE A 88 2.90 -13.03 -8.62
C ILE A 88 3.65 -13.89 -9.63
N THR A 89 4.98 -14.02 -9.43
CA THR A 89 5.85 -14.76 -10.34
C THR A 89 5.72 -16.28 -10.16
N SER A 90 5.72 -17.02 -11.24
CA SER A 90 5.58 -18.49 -11.29
C SER A 90 6.59 -19.25 -10.42
N THR A 91 7.75 -18.68 -10.15
CA THR A 91 8.75 -19.26 -9.23
C THR A 91 8.27 -19.35 -7.78
N ASN A 92 7.25 -18.56 -7.40
CA ASN A 92 6.68 -18.59 -6.06
C ASN A 92 5.51 -19.57 -5.91
N PHE A 93 4.94 -20.06 -7.01
CA PHE A 93 3.72 -20.87 -7.00
C PHE A 93 3.83 -22.12 -6.12
N LYS A 94 4.90 -22.87 -6.26
CA LYS A 94 5.14 -24.08 -5.45
C LYS A 94 5.25 -23.75 -3.96
N LYS A 95 5.99 -22.70 -3.59
CA LYS A 95 6.16 -22.26 -2.19
C LYS A 95 4.81 -21.82 -1.58
N LEU A 96 3.99 -21.17 -2.36
CA LEU A 96 2.69 -20.64 -1.94
C LEU A 96 1.56 -21.66 -2.03
N ASN A 97 1.79 -22.81 -2.69
CA ASN A 97 0.81 -23.83 -3.02
C ASN A 97 -0.38 -23.26 -3.81
N VAL A 98 -0.08 -22.55 -4.89
CA VAL A 98 -1.07 -21.92 -5.80
C VAL A 98 -0.75 -22.23 -7.26
N THR A 99 -1.76 -22.09 -8.11
CA THR A 99 -1.66 -22.17 -9.56
C THR A 99 -1.91 -20.80 -10.21
N ALA A 100 -1.65 -20.67 -11.50
CA ALA A 100 -2.04 -19.48 -12.26
C ALA A 100 -3.56 -19.28 -12.24
N ASP A 101 -4.32 -20.37 -12.27
CA ASP A 101 -5.79 -20.32 -12.22
C ASP A 101 -6.29 -19.70 -10.92
N ASP A 102 -5.72 -20.09 -9.79
CA ASP A 102 -6.03 -19.51 -8.47
C ASP A 102 -5.70 -18.03 -8.44
N LEU A 103 -4.54 -17.65 -8.95
CA LEU A 103 -4.02 -16.28 -8.91
C LEU A 103 -4.72 -15.28 -9.84
N PHE A 104 -5.57 -15.75 -10.77
CA PHE A 104 -6.49 -14.87 -11.50
C PHE A 104 -7.75 -14.50 -10.67
N SER A 105 -7.92 -15.09 -9.48
CA SER A 105 -8.85 -14.60 -8.48
C SER A 105 -8.23 -13.42 -7.72
N PRO A 106 -8.85 -12.23 -7.70
CA PRO A 106 -8.30 -11.07 -7.01
C PRO A 106 -7.92 -11.31 -5.56
N CYS A 107 -8.77 -12.01 -4.80
CA CYS A 107 -8.52 -12.28 -3.39
C CYS A 107 -7.35 -13.25 -3.18
N GLU A 108 -7.26 -14.33 -3.95
CA GLU A 108 -6.14 -15.29 -3.85
C GLU A 108 -4.81 -14.65 -4.26
N ASN A 109 -4.83 -13.74 -5.24
CA ASN A 109 -3.67 -12.96 -5.65
C ASN A 109 -3.19 -12.02 -4.52
N LEU A 110 -4.12 -11.33 -3.85
CA LEU A 110 -3.83 -10.47 -2.70
C LEU A 110 -3.31 -11.25 -1.49
N LYS A 111 -3.88 -12.43 -1.19
CA LYS A 111 -3.35 -13.32 -0.13
C LYS A 111 -1.92 -13.80 -0.43
N ALA A 112 -1.64 -14.13 -1.68
CA ALA A 112 -0.30 -14.51 -2.12
C ALA A 112 0.70 -13.34 -1.98
N TYR A 113 0.29 -12.16 -2.41
CA TYR A 113 1.03 -10.91 -2.25
C TYR A 113 1.37 -10.63 -0.78
N GLU A 114 0.37 -10.66 0.10
CA GLU A 114 0.57 -10.43 1.53
C GLU A 114 1.67 -11.33 2.11
N LYS A 115 1.62 -12.64 1.82
CA LYS A 115 2.64 -13.58 2.29
C LYS A 115 4.04 -13.20 1.79
N ILE A 116 4.16 -12.81 0.52
CA ILE A 116 5.47 -12.46 -0.06
C ILE A 116 5.97 -11.13 0.52
N ILE A 117 5.16 -10.08 0.53
CA ILE A 117 5.61 -8.75 0.95
C ILE A 117 5.90 -8.70 2.45
N THR A 118 5.18 -9.48 3.27
CA THR A 118 5.46 -9.63 4.70
C THR A 118 6.80 -10.32 4.93
N ASP A 119 7.12 -11.41 4.19
CA ASP A 119 8.45 -12.05 4.23
C ASP A 119 9.55 -11.05 3.82
N CYS A 120 9.30 -10.28 2.77
CA CYS A 120 10.22 -9.22 2.33
C CYS A 120 10.45 -8.15 3.40
N TRP A 121 9.39 -7.76 4.11
CA TRP A 121 9.46 -6.78 5.20
C TRP A 121 10.27 -7.32 6.39
N LEU A 122 9.95 -8.52 6.85
CA LEU A 122 10.66 -9.16 7.97
C LEU A 122 12.17 -9.28 7.70
N ARG A 123 12.54 -9.52 6.45
CA ARG A 123 13.95 -9.63 6.02
C ARG A 123 14.60 -8.29 5.72
N GLY A 124 13.85 -7.34 5.21
CA GLY A 124 14.34 -6.02 4.77
C GLY A 124 14.38 -4.96 5.86
N GLY A 125 13.49 -5.05 6.85
CA GLY A 125 13.36 -4.12 7.98
C GLY A 125 12.76 -2.75 7.64
N THR A 126 12.60 -2.42 6.36
CA THR A 126 11.96 -1.17 5.88
C THR A 126 11.09 -1.45 4.67
N LEU A 127 10.03 -0.65 4.47
CA LEU A 127 9.13 -0.80 3.33
C LEU A 127 9.87 -0.64 1.99
N LYS A 128 10.77 0.33 1.89
CA LYS A 128 11.58 0.56 0.69
C LYS A 128 12.40 -0.67 0.30
N ARG A 129 13.04 -1.33 1.27
CA ARG A 129 13.80 -2.57 1.05
C ARG A 129 12.88 -3.75 0.74
N ALA A 130 11.74 -3.86 1.42
CA ALA A 130 10.74 -4.89 1.16
C ALA A 130 10.22 -4.81 -0.28
N LEU A 131 9.85 -3.61 -0.75
CA LEU A 131 9.43 -3.36 -2.12
C LEU A 131 10.52 -3.67 -3.14
N SER A 132 11.78 -3.28 -2.87
CA SER A 132 12.91 -3.65 -3.73
C SER A 132 13.06 -5.17 -3.84
N PHE A 133 12.96 -5.88 -2.71
CA PHE A 133 13.07 -7.33 -2.69
C PHE A 133 11.89 -8.02 -3.40
N TYR A 134 10.69 -7.50 -3.21
CA TYR A 134 9.50 -7.97 -3.91
C TYR A 134 9.67 -7.91 -5.43
N TYR A 135 10.18 -6.79 -5.94
CA TYR A 135 10.41 -6.56 -7.36
C TYR A 135 11.53 -7.41 -7.96
N SER A 136 12.70 -7.44 -7.30
CA SER A 136 13.93 -7.95 -7.90
C SER A 136 14.54 -9.16 -7.23
N GLY A 137 14.03 -9.57 -6.06
CA GLY A 137 14.63 -10.62 -5.23
C GLY A 137 15.85 -10.17 -4.44
N ASN A 138 16.19 -8.88 -4.43
CA ASN A 138 17.24 -8.29 -3.61
C ASN A 138 16.86 -6.91 -3.08
N PHE A 139 17.59 -6.40 -2.09
CA PHE A 139 17.21 -5.19 -1.37
C PHE A 139 17.67 -3.88 -2.03
N SER A 140 18.37 -3.91 -3.16
CA SER A 140 18.98 -2.74 -3.81
C SER A 140 18.40 -2.45 -5.19
N THR A 141 18.30 -3.44 -6.06
CA THR A 141 17.96 -3.25 -7.49
C THR A 141 16.65 -2.49 -7.72
N GLY A 142 15.61 -2.75 -6.94
CA GLY A 142 14.35 -2.00 -7.06
C GLY A 142 14.44 -0.52 -6.63
N GLN A 143 15.59 -0.11 -6.09
CA GLN A 143 15.89 1.28 -5.72
C GLN A 143 16.76 2.00 -6.76
N GLU A 144 17.32 1.26 -7.72
CA GLU A 144 18.15 1.79 -8.80
C GLU A 144 17.27 2.25 -9.98
N SER A 145 17.67 3.33 -10.64
CA SER A 145 16.98 3.85 -11.82
C SER A 145 17.14 2.90 -13.00
N GLU A 146 16.06 2.65 -13.73
CA GLU A 146 16.00 1.79 -14.89
C GLU A 146 15.87 2.63 -16.17
N PRO A 147 16.89 2.65 -17.06
CA PRO A 147 16.84 3.44 -18.31
C PRO A 147 15.65 3.08 -19.20
N GLU A 148 15.22 1.82 -19.18
CA GLU A 148 14.08 1.30 -19.97
C GLU A 148 12.71 1.79 -19.44
N LEU A 149 12.69 2.37 -18.23
CA LEU A 149 11.49 2.84 -17.53
C LEU A 149 11.64 4.31 -17.11
N ASP A 150 11.96 5.18 -18.08
CA ASP A 150 12.08 6.63 -17.94
C ASP A 150 13.08 7.06 -16.83
N ASN A 151 14.15 6.28 -16.62
CA ASN A 151 15.13 6.48 -15.57
C ASN A 151 14.54 6.55 -14.15
N THR A 152 13.41 5.85 -13.92
CA THR A 152 12.80 5.73 -12.60
C THR A 152 13.10 4.37 -12.00
N SER A 153 13.23 4.32 -10.67
CA SER A 153 13.32 3.04 -9.95
C SER A 153 11.92 2.48 -9.65
N TYR A 154 11.84 1.19 -9.33
CA TYR A 154 10.58 0.57 -8.94
C TYR A 154 9.94 1.27 -7.73
N VAL A 155 10.72 1.57 -6.70
CA VAL A 155 10.22 2.24 -5.50
C VAL A 155 9.75 3.67 -5.79
N GLN A 156 10.35 4.37 -6.76
CA GLN A 156 9.87 5.68 -7.20
C GLN A 156 8.54 5.58 -7.93
N ARG A 157 8.35 4.56 -8.78
CA ARG A 157 7.06 4.32 -9.46
C ARG A 157 5.93 4.00 -8.49
N ILE A 158 6.23 3.42 -7.32
CA ILE A 158 5.25 3.16 -6.24
C ILE A 158 4.95 4.43 -5.42
N GLY A 159 5.58 5.57 -5.70
CA GLY A 159 5.30 6.83 -5.02
C GLY A 159 6.40 7.32 -4.08
N TYR A 160 7.53 6.61 -3.97
CA TYR A 160 8.69 7.13 -3.27
C TYR A 160 9.39 8.18 -4.13
N ALA A 161 9.62 9.37 -3.56
CA ALA A 161 10.29 10.45 -4.26
C ALA A 161 11.70 10.05 -4.73
N PRO A 162 12.19 10.60 -5.86
CA PRO A 162 13.58 10.47 -6.28
C PRO A 162 14.55 10.88 -5.16
N PRO A 163 15.80 10.38 -5.15
CA PRO A 163 16.80 10.74 -4.14
C PRO A 163 17.09 12.24 -4.07
N ASP A 164 16.92 12.94 -5.18
CA ASP A 164 17.08 14.40 -5.33
C ASP A 164 15.86 15.20 -4.83
N LYS A 165 14.71 14.53 -4.70
CA LYS A 165 13.50 15.06 -4.07
C LYS A 165 13.19 14.22 -2.83
N LYS A 166 13.99 14.38 -1.79
CA LYS A 166 13.71 13.72 -0.52
C LYS A 166 12.33 14.16 -0.03
N TYR A 167 11.38 13.23 -0.01
CA TYR A 167 10.22 13.40 0.84
C TYR A 167 10.72 13.30 2.28
N VAL A 168 10.89 14.45 2.88
CA VAL A 168 11.29 14.55 4.27
C VAL A 168 10.02 14.43 5.10
N VAL A 169 9.94 13.38 5.91
CA VAL A 169 8.85 13.28 6.87
C VAL A 169 9.07 14.38 7.92
N PRO A 170 8.15 15.35 8.06
CA PRO A 170 8.29 16.42 9.03
C PRO A 170 8.63 15.88 10.43
N GLY A 171 9.66 16.48 11.07
CA GLY A 171 10.09 16.07 12.41
C GLY A 171 11.11 14.92 12.46
N THR A 172 11.64 14.44 11.34
CA THR A 172 12.74 13.47 11.30
C THR A 172 14.11 14.16 11.23
N LYS A 173 15.21 13.39 11.51
CA LYS A 173 16.58 13.91 11.41
C LYS A 173 16.94 14.44 10.02
N ASP A 174 16.31 13.91 8.96
CA ASP A 174 16.52 14.36 7.59
C ASP A 174 15.89 15.75 7.32
N ASP A 175 14.88 16.15 8.09
CA ASP A 175 14.26 17.48 8.03
C ASP A 175 15.22 18.60 8.49
N GLN A 176 16.12 18.26 9.42
CA GLN A 176 17.08 19.22 9.98
C GLN A 176 18.21 19.61 9.01
N HIS A 177 18.42 18.88 7.92
CA HIS A 177 19.46 19.13 6.93
C HIS A 177 19.01 19.98 5.74
N GLN A 178 17.72 20.24 5.57
CA GLN A 178 17.21 21.15 4.53
C GLN A 178 16.89 22.50 5.17
N GLY A 179 17.86 23.40 5.16
CA GLY A 179 17.84 24.70 5.83
C GLY A 179 16.79 25.72 5.39
N ASN A 180 15.53 25.31 5.26
CA ASN A 180 14.35 26.16 5.08
C ASN A 180 13.12 25.57 5.77
N SER A 181 13.25 25.16 7.02
CA SER A 181 12.10 24.81 7.82
C SER A 181 11.51 26.06 8.47
N LEU A 182 10.24 26.32 8.22
CA LEU A 182 9.44 27.15 9.11
C LEU A 182 9.63 26.63 10.54
N PRO A 183 9.68 27.48 11.57
CA PRO A 183 9.91 27.01 12.92
C PRO A 183 8.79 26.04 13.33
N VAL A 184 9.12 24.76 13.28
CA VAL A 184 8.27 23.72 13.87
C VAL A 184 8.38 23.89 15.38
N GLN A 185 7.29 24.30 16.03
CA GLN A 185 7.20 24.19 17.47
C GLN A 185 7.36 22.70 17.82
N THR A 186 8.52 22.35 18.32
CA THR A 186 8.76 21.03 18.90
C THR A 186 7.91 20.92 20.15
N TYR A 187 6.73 20.34 20.00
CA TYR A 187 6.04 19.79 21.14
C TYR A 187 6.86 18.59 21.59
N GLU A 188 7.64 18.74 22.65
CA GLU A 188 8.13 17.58 23.39
C GLU A 188 6.90 16.76 23.77
N ARG A 189 6.70 15.64 23.11
CA ARG A 189 5.70 14.68 23.55
C ARG A 189 6.19 14.13 24.87
N GLN A 190 5.63 14.64 25.95
CA GLN A 190 5.77 13.99 27.23
C GLN A 190 5.29 12.54 27.06
N PRO A 191 6.00 11.57 27.64
CA PRO A 191 5.54 10.19 27.59
C PRO A 191 4.11 10.13 28.13
N PRO A 192 3.22 9.32 27.51
CA PRO A 192 1.84 9.25 27.95
C PRO A 192 1.79 8.87 29.43
N SER A 193 1.04 9.65 30.21
CA SER A 193 0.74 9.35 31.61
C SER A 193 -0.52 8.47 31.67
N PHE A 194 -0.60 7.60 32.67
CA PHE A 194 -1.68 6.66 32.87
C PHE A 194 -2.23 6.81 34.27
N GLU A 195 -3.52 6.52 34.46
CA GLU A 195 -4.10 6.47 35.80
C GLU A 195 -3.50 5.32 36.61
N SER A 196 -3.48 5.47 37.95
CA SER A 196 -2.85 4.49 38.83
C SER A 196 -3.46 3.10 38.80
N TRP A 197 -4.69 2.97 38.32
CA TRP A 197 -5.40 1.69 38.14
C TRP A 197 -5.07 1.01 36.80
N ASP A 198 -4.54 1.74 35.79
CA ASP A 198 -4.22 1.20 34.47
C ASP A 198 -2.83 0.54 34.46
N VAL A 199 -2.75 -0.63 35.10
CA VAL A 199 -1.50 -1.40 35.25
C VAL A 199 -0.99 -1.92 33.90
N LEU A 200 -1.87 -2.11 32.92
CA LEU A 200 -1.53 -2.58 31.58
C LEU A 200 -1.15 -1.46 30.63
N ARG A 201 -1.35 -0.19 31.04
CA ARG A 201 -1.08 1.03 30.24
C ARG A 201 -1.81 1.05 28.89
N GLU A 202 -3.08 0.66 28.91
CA GLU A 202 -3.93 0.59 27.73
C GLU A 202 -4.71 1.90 27.48
N TYR A 203 -4.91 2.73 28.52
CA TYR A 203 -5.71 3.95 28.46
C TYR A 203 -4.89 5.19 28.81
N PRO A 204 -4.10 5.76 27.86
CA PRO A 204 -3.31 6.94 28.13
C PRO A 204 -4.18 8.16 28.44
N LEU A 205 -3.81 8.93 29.45
CA LEU A 205 -4.45 10.20 29.76
C LEU A 205 -4.24 11.19 28.60
N PRO A 206 -5.23 12.03 28.27
CA PRO A 206 -5.06 13.08 27.29
C PRO A 206 -3.96 14.06 27.77
N PRO A 207 -3.15 14.62 26.83
CA PRO A 207 -2.08 15.53 27.18
C PRO A 207 -2.62 16.74 27.96
N SER A 208 -2.00 17.05 29.09
CA SER A 208 -2.36 18.17 29.93
C SER A 208 -2.24 19.49 29.17
N GLY A 209 -3.36 20.09 28.77
CA GLY A 209 -3.39 21.37 28.06
C GLY A 209 -4.60 21.61 27.15
N THR A 210 -5.42 20.60 26.91
CA THR A 210 -6.66 20.75 26.14
C THR A 210 -7.87 20.32 26.93
N LEU A 211 -8.27 21.16 27.90
CA LEU A 211 -9.66 21.11 28.36
C LEU A 211 -10.53 21.72 27.26
N PRO A 212 -11.52 21.02 26.72
CA PRO A 212 -12.53 21.65 25.89
C PRO A 212 -13.24 22.72 26.74
N PRO A 213 -13.61 23.86 26.15
CA PRO A 213 -14.34 24.89 26.90
C PRO A 213 -15.62 24.27 27.45
N THR A 214 -15.79 24.40 28.77
CA THR A 214 -17.00 24.00 29.48
C THR A 214 -18.21 24.68 28.79
N PRO A 215 -19.27 23.98 28.40
CA PRO A 215 -20.46 24.66 27.91
C PRO A 215 -21.00 25.56 29.01
N GLN A 216 -21.03 26.85 28.75
CA GLN A 216 -21.70 27.80 29.60
C GLN A 216 -23.18 27.41 29.63
N SER A 217 -23.67 27.12 30.84
CA SER A 217 -25.11 26.94 31.08
C SER A 217 -25.81 28.25 30.75
N GLU A 218 -26.52 28.29 29.62
CA GLU A 218 -27.51 29.33 29.37
C GLU A 218 -28.55 29.27 30.48
N LYS A 219 -28.62 30.36 31.26
CA LYS A 219 -29.71 30.58 32.19
C LYS A 219 -31.00 30.74 31.39
N ILE A 220 -31.85 29.75 31.49
CA ILE A 220 -33.26 29.82 31.06
C ILE A 220 -33.86 30.89 31.98
N LYS A 221 -34.26 32.00 31.41
CA LYS A 221 -35.14 32.98 32.06
C LYS A 221 -36.53 32.42 32.00
N ASP A 222 -37.06 32.04 33.15
CA ASP A 222 -38.48 31.80 33.36
C ASP A 222 -39.20 33.11 33.27
N ASP A 223 -39.81 33.43 32.11
CA ASP A 223 -40.86 34.44 32.00
C ASP A 223 -42.21 33.76 32.31
N VAL A 224 -42.53 33.81 33.59
CA VAL A 224 -43.90 33.61 34.06
C VAL A 224 -44.74 34.84 33.61
N ASN A 225 -45.58 34.68 32.64
CA ASN A 225 -46.64 35.62 32.35
C ASN A 225 -47.99 35.01 32.73
N GLU A 226 -48.39 35.40 33.96
CA GLU A 226 -49.72 35.17 34.49
C GLU A 226 -50.67 36.19 33.86
N GLN A 227 -51.63 35.72 33.10
CA GLN A 227 -52.83 36.50 32.82
C GLN A 227 -54.07 35.60 33.00
N ALA A 228 -54.70 35.85 34.13
CA ALA A 228 -56.05 35.51 34.41
C ALA A 228 -57.03 36.38 33.58
N ASP A 229 -58.11 35.85 33.33
CA ASP A 229 -59.49 36.43 33.25
C ASP A 229 -60.20 35.76 32.08
N GLY A 230 -61.37 35.18 32.21
CA GLY A 230 -62.57 35.61 32.88
C GLY A 230 -63.74 35.43 31.91
N SER A 231 -64.76 34.66 32.35
CA SER A 231 -66.17 34.82 31.95
C SER A 231 -66.63 34.56 30.52
N VAL A 232 -67.45 33.65 30.21
CA VAL A 232 -68.91 33.42 30.35
C VAL A 232 -69.23 32.06 29.82
#